data_5302a42ac777c2980f0603fd53c95851
#
_entry.id   5302a42ac777c2980f0603fd53c95851
#
_cell.length_a   1.000
_cell.length_b   1.000
_cell.length_c   1.000
_cell.angle_alpha   90.00
_cell.angle_beta   90.00
_cell.angle_gamma   90.00
#
_symmetry.space_group_name_H-M   'P 1'
#
loop_
_entity.id
_entity.type
_entity.pdbx_description
1 polymer ?
#
loop_
_entity_poly.entity_id
_entity_poly.type
_entity_poly.pdbx_seq_one_letter_code
_entity_poly.pdbx_strand_id
1 'polypeptide(L)'
;MGAAGVIVLVITLLLGGCGFGAVQIAPYEPEPGTSGACAALSEGLPDVVSDAVRRDTEPAVPYVAAWGDPAVVLRCGVPLPAEYGPDSRLLEVDGIGWLPVDGEGGTFFTAADRAVHVEVAVPDDYAPEADVLADLAPAILDALPARNA
;
A
#
# COMPACT_ATOMS: atom_id res chain seq x y z
N MET A 1 -1.82 -70.65 -1.45
CA MET A 1 -2.45 -69.60 -2.24
C MET A 1 -2.32 -68.32 -1.43
N GLY A 2 -1.29 -67.52 -1.73
CA GLY A 2 -1.00 -66.28 -1.00
C GLY A 2 -1.56 -65.09 -1.78
N ALA A 3 -2.42 -64.33 -1.16
CA ALA A 3 -2.88 -63.06 -1.68
C ALA A 3 -1.88 -61.96 -1.23
N ALA A 4 -1.11 -61.45 -2.15
CA ALA A 4 -0.22 -60.32 -1.92
C ALA A 4 -1.05 -59.03 -1.98
N GLY A 5 -1.26 -58.42 -0.80
CA GLY A 5 -1.87 -57.08 -0.69
C GLY A 5 -0.88 -56.02 -1.09
N VAL A 6 -1.15 -55.32 -2.17
CA VAL A 6 -0.39 -54.13 -2.57
C VAL A 6 -0.91 -52.95 -1.76
N ILE A 7 -0.10 -52.46 -0.82
CA ILE A 7 -0.36 -51.23 -0.07
C ILE A 7 0.10 -50.05 -0.97
N VAL A 8 -0.85 -49.35 -1.59
CA VAL A 8 -0.59 -48.09 -2.29
C VAL A 8 -0.45 -47.01 -1.24
N LEU A 9 0.79 -46.59 -1.00
CA LEU A 9 1.11 -45.46 -0.15
C LEU A 9 0.82 -44.14 -0.92
N VAL A 10 -0.33 -43.56 -0.66
CA VAL A 10 -0.66 -42.22 -1.19
C VAL A 10 0.12 -41.18 -0.40
N ILE A 11 1.23 -40.70 -0.98
CA ILE A 11 1.99 -39.57 -0.44
C ILE A 11 1.23 -38.29 -0.82
N THR A 12 0.46 -37.76 0.11
CA THR A 12 -0.15 -36.43 -0.01
C THR A 12 0.95 -35.40 0.18
N LEU A 13 1.47 -34.82 -0.92
CA LEU A 13 2.33 -33.63 -0.87
C LEU A 13 1.47 -32.47 -0.34
N LEU A 14 1.63 -32.13 0.92
CA LEU A 14 1.22 -30.85 1.47
C LEU A 14 2.16 -29.79 0.89
N LEU A 15 1.73 -29.12 -0.19
CA LEU A 15 2.33 -27.85 -0.60
C LEU A 15 2.01 -26.83 0.51
N GLY A 16 2.88 -26.76 1.49
CA GLY A 16 2.90 -25.64 2.43
C GLY A 16 3.27 -24.40 1.66
N GLY A 17 2.28 -23.61 1.25
CA GLY A 17 2.53 -22.26 0.74
C GLY A 17 3.18 -21.45 1.85
N CYS A 18 4.46 -21.11 1.73
CA CYS A 18 5.09 -20.04 2.50
C CYS A 18 4.48 -18.72 2.05
N GLY A 19 3.24 -18.45 2.43
CA GLY A 19 2.65 -17.12 2.31
C GLY A 19 3.17 -16.26 3.47
N PHE A 20 3.70 -15.09 3.18
CA PHE A 20 3.91 -14.07 4.20
C PHE A 20 2.57 -13.82 4.90
N GLY A 21 2.55 -13.74 6.24
CA GLY A 21 1.34 -13.39 7.00
C GLY A 21 0.81 -12.01 6.62
N ALA A 22 -0.40 -11.66 7.07
CA ALA A 22 -0.97 -10.33 6.84
C ALA A 22 -0.06 -9.24 7.44
N VAL A 23 0.05 -8.11 6.73
CA VAL A 23 0.79 -6.93 7.21
C VAL A 23 -0.01 -6.30 8.35
N GLN A 24 0.60 -6.17 9.52
CA GLN A 24 -0.03 -5.55 10.68
C GLN A 24 -0.03 -4.03 10.52
N ILE A 25 -1.22 -3.43 10.54
CA ILE A 25 -1.41 -1.99 10.36
C ILE A 25 -1.79 -1.38 11.71
N ALA A 26 -1.05 -0.34 12.11
CA ALA A 26 -1.43 0.45 13.28
C ALA A 26 -2.82 1.08 13.04
N PRO A 27 -3.77 0.95 13.98
CA PRO A 27 -5.10 1.54 13.83
C PRO A 27 -5.02 3.06 13.63
N TYR A 28 -5.82 3.57 12.66
CA TYR A 28 -6.08 4.99 12.51
C TYR A 28 -7.52 5.19 12.02
N GLU A 29 -8.05 6.40 12.25
CA GLU A 29 -9.38 6.79 11.77
C GLU A 29 -9.20 7.69 10.55
N PRO A 30 -9.72 7.31 9.36
CA PRO A 30 -9.73 8.19 8.20
C PRO A 30 -10.53 9.47 8.48
N GLU A 31 -10.12 10.59 7.88
CA GLU A 31 -10.85 11.84 8.00
C GLU A 31 -12.31 11.68 7.55
N PRO A 32 -13.28 12.34 8.25
CA PRO A 32 -14.69 12.26 7.89
C PRO A 32 -14.96 12.65 6.44
N GLY A 33 -15.82 11.89 5.76
CA GLY A 33 -16.21 12.15 4.38
C GLY A 33 -15.27 11.59 3.31
N THR A 34 -14.17 10.92 3.68
CA THR A 34 -13.19 10.37 2.73
C THR A 34 -13.51 8.95 2.27
N SER A 35 -14.42 8.25 2.94
CA SER A 35 -14.67 6.82 2.73
C SER A 35 -15.01 6.43 1.28
N GLY A 36 -15.81 7.24 0.58
CA GLY A 36 -16.17 6.98 -0.82
C GLY A 36 -14.98 7.09 -1.77
N ALA A 37 -14.15 8.12 -1.60
CA ALA A 37 -12.94 8.32 -2.39
C ALA A 37 -11.90 7.23 -2.11
N CYS A 38 -11.74 6.84 -0.85
CA CYS A 38 -10.82 5.78 -0.47
C CYS A 38 -11.27 4.39 -0.98
N ALA A 39 -12.57 4.12 -1.02
CA ALA A 39 -13.09 2.90 -1.63
C ALA A 39 -12.80 2.86 -3.14
N ALA A 40 -13.06 3.96 -3.86
CA ALA A 40 -12.75 4.07 -5.29
C ALA A 40 -11.24 3.89 -5.56
N LEU A 41 -10.38 4.51 -4.74
CA LEU A 41 -8.94 4.30 -4.83
C LEU A 41 -8.57 2.83 -4.66
N SER A 42 -9.12 2.17 -3.63
CA SER A 42 -8.82 0.76 -3.34
C SER A 42 -9.12 -0.18 -4.50
N GLU A 43 -10.19 0.10 -5.27
CA GLU A 43 -10.57 -0.67 -6.46
C GLU A 43 -9.60 -0.49 -7.63
N GLY A 44 -8.95 0.68 -7.73
CA GLY A 44 -8.01 1.00 -8.81
C GLY A 44 -6.54 0.68 -8.50
N LEU A 45 -6.21 0.31 -7.27
CA LEU A 45 -4.82 0.04 -6.88
C LEU A 45 -4.24 -1.19 -7.58
N PRO A 46 -2.97 -1.14 -8.04
CA PRO A 46 -2.33 -2.25 -8.74
C PRO A 46 -2.04 -3.43 -7.81
N ASP A 47 -1.94 -4.63 -8.41
CA ASP A 47 -1.53 -5.85 -7.69
C ASP A 47 -0.02 -5.91 -7.44
N VAL A 48 0.76 -5.15 -8.19
CA VAL A 48 2.22 -5.09 -8.08
C VAL A 48 2.67 -3.62 -8.06
N VAL A 49 3.55 -3.28 -7.13
CA VAL A 49 4.19 -1.97 -6.98
C VAL A 49 5.67 -2.20 -6.82
N SER A 50 6.51 -1.63 -7.70
CA SER A 50 7.97 -1.79 -7.68
C SER A 50 8.43 -3.26 -7.52
N ASP A 51 7.84 -4.15 -8.33
CA ASP A 51 8.02 -5.61 -8.30
C ASP A 51 7.49 -6.31 -7.03
N ALA A 52 6.95 -5.57 -6.06
CA ALA A 52 6.35 -6.12 -4.85
C ALA A 52 4.88 -6.48 -5.05
N VAL A 53 4.51 -7.71 -4.71
CA VAL A 53 3.14 -8.22 -4.86
C VAL A 53 2.24 -7.74 -3.71
N ARG A 54 0.96 -7.49 -4.03
CA ARG A 54 -0.08 -7.12 -3.06
C ARG A 54 -0.15 -8.12 -1.91
N ARG A 55 -0.36 -7.62 -0.70
CA ARG A 55 -0.46 -8.42 0.52
C ARG A 55 -1.75 -8.14 1.27
N ASP A 56 -2.21 -9.14 2.01
CA ASP A 56 -3.29 -8.94 2.97
C ASP A 56 -2.85 -8.04 4.11
N THR A 57 -3.79 -7.28 4.66
CA THR A 57 -3.57 -6.42 5.82
C THR A 57 -4.44 -6.84 6.99
N GLU A 58 -3.97 -6.60 8.21
CA GLU A 58 -4.73 -6.79 9.43
C GLU A 58 -4.71 -5.49 10.25
N PRO A 59 -5.85 -4.82 10.42
CA PRO A 59 -7.19 -5.14 9.92
C PRO A 59 -7.30 -5.01 8.39
N ALA A 60 -8.19 -5.82 7.79
CA ALA A 60 -8.54 -5.71 6.37
C ALA A 60 -9.60 -4.62 6.21
N VAL A 61 -9.19 -3.43 5.76
CA VAL A 61 -10.06 -2.26 5.59
C VAL A 61 -9.86 -1.62 4.22
N PRO A 62 -10.89 -1.00 3.62
CA PRO A 62 -10.82 -0.52 2.23
C PRO A 62 -9.97 0.74 2.03
N TYR A 63 -9.44 1.33 3.09
CA TYR A 63 -8.59 2.52 3.04
C TYR A 63 -7.11 2.24 3.32
N VAL A 64 -6.72 0.95 3.35
CA VAL A 64 -5.33 0.50 3.52
C VAL A 64 -4.97 -0.53 2.46
N ALA A 65 -3.76 -0.45 1.95
CA ALA A 65 -3.19 -1.45 1.05
C ALA A 65 -1.71 -1.66 1.37
N ALA A 66 -1.19 -2.84 1.08
CA ALA A 66 0.21 -3.17 1.32
C ALA A 66 0.79 -4.06 0.22
N TRP A 67 2.11 -3.93 -0.02
CA TRP A 67 2.87 -4.73 -0.99
C TRP A 67 4.23 -5.10 -0.42
N GLY A 68 4.69 -6.29 -0.72
CA GLY A 68 6.07 -6.74 -0.45
C GLY A 68 6.43 -7.01 1.01
N ASP A 69 7.72 -7.26 1.23
CA ASP A 69 8.32 -7.49 2.54
C ASP A 69 9.82 -7.07 2.50
N PRO A 70 10.22 -6.00 3.21
CA PRO A 70 9.39 -5.13 4.06
C PRO A 70 8.24 -4.48 3.28
N ALA A 71 7.13 -4.17 3.98
CA ALA A 71 5.92 -3.75 3.30
C ALA A 71 5.93 -2.26 2.93
N VAL A 72 5.66 -1.95 1.66
CA VAL A 72 5.12 -0.65 1.26
C VAL A 72 3.67 -0.60 1.74
N VAL A 73 3.27 0.46 2.46
CA VAL A 73 1.91 0.61 3.00
C VAL A 73 1.30 1.91 2.52
N LEU A 74 0.12 1.83 1.90
CA LEU A 74 -0.70 2.98 1.54
C LEU A 74 -1.85 3.13 2.54
N ARG A 75 -2.07 4.36 3.02
CA ARG A 75 -3.20 4.76 3.87
C ARG A 75 -3.95 5.92 3.22
N CYS A 76 -5.25 5.78 3.02
CA CYS A 76 -6.11 6.80 2.44
C CYS A 76 -6.93 7.51 3.50
N GLY A 77 -7.20 8.81 3.30
CA GLY A 77 -7.97 9.62 4.24
C GLY A 77 -7.16 10.09 5.45
N VAL A 78 -5.85 10.16 5.32
CA VAL A 78 -4.99 10.69 6.39
C VAL A 78 -5.07 12.22 6.47
N PRO A 79 -4.91 12.82 7.65
CA PRO A 79 -4.70 14.27 7.75
C PRO A 79 -3.35 14.66 7.14
N LEU A 80 -3.22 15.94 6.77
CA LEU A 80 -1.90 16.47 6.44
C LEU A 80 -0.96 16.36 7.64
N PRO A 81 0.29 15.93 7.45
CA PRO A 81 1.26 15.85 8.53
C PRO A 81 1.59 17.23 9.11
N ALA A 82 2.03 17.26 10.36
CA ALA A 82 2.33 18.51 11.07
C ALA A 82 3.48 19.31 10.41
N GLU A 83 4.32 18.65 9.64
CA GLU A 83 5.41 19.22 8.86
C GLU A 83 4.94 20.03 7.65
N TYR A 84 3.67 19.83 7.21
CA TYR A 84 3.10 20.58 6.09
C TYR A 84 2.80 22.03 6.48
N GLY A 85 3.30 22.97 5.68
CA GLY A 85 3.06 24.40 5.86
C GLY A 85 3.03 25.15 4.53
N PRO A 86 2.75 26.48 4.57
CA PRO A 86 2.63 27.30 3.34
C PRO A 86 3.89 27.29 2.46
N ASP A 87 5.06 27.10 3.06
CA ASP A 87 6.36 27.09 2.38
C ASP A 87 6.88 25.69 2.09
N SER A 88 6.07 24.66 2.33
CA SER A 88 6.46 23.27 2.05
C SER A 88 6.74 23.05 0.58
N ARG A 89 7.88 22.43 0.29
CA ARG A 89 8.23 22.01 -1.07
C ARG A 89 7.77 20.58 -1.27
N LEU A 90 6.93 20.40 -2.27
CA LEU A 90 6.46 19.06 -2.65
C LEU A 90 7.38 18.49 -3.72
N LEU A 91 7.65 17.19 -3.61
CA LEU A 91 8.26 16.39 -4.66
C LEU A 91 7.17 16.04 -5.66
N GLU A 92 7.32 16.46 -6.92
CA GLU A 92 6.37 16.05 -7.96
C GLU A 92 6.79 14.71 -8.58
N VAL A 93 5.89 13.74 -8.56
CA VAL A 93 6.01 12.48 -9.28
C VAL A 93 4.70 12.23 -10.02
N ASP A 94 4.77 12.14 -11.35
CA ASP A 94 3.65 11.85 -12.26
C ASP A 94 2.39 12.69 -11.98
N GLY A 95 2.57 14.00 -11.75
CA GLY A 95 1.48 14.96 -11.55
C GLY A 95 0.87 14.95 -10.15
N ILE A 96 1.52 14.33 -9.19
CA ILE A 96 1.14 14.35 -7.77
C ILE A 96 2.23 15.04 -6.96
N GLY A 97 1.83 16.00 -6.13
CA GLY A 97 2.71 16.70 -5.20
C GLY A 97 2.80 15.96 -3.86
N TRP A 98 3.94 15.34 -3.61
CA TRP A 98 4.22 14.56 -2.41
C TRP A 98 5.01 15.36 -1.38
N LEU A 99 4.59 15.33 -0.14
CA LEU A 99 5.37 15.80 1.00
C LEU A 99 6.15 14.62 1.59
N PRO A 100 7.48 14.57 1.47
CA PRO A 100 8.29 13.56 2.13
C PRO A 100 8.50 13.91 3.60
N VAL A 101 8.38 12.93 4.47
CA VAL A 101 8.74 13.00 5.90
C VAL A 101 9.57 11.78 6.23
N ASP A 102 10.79 11.99 6.68
CA ASP A 102 11.71 10.91 7.05
C ASP A 102 11.18 10.14 8.25
N GLY A 103 11.23 8.81 8.17
CA GLY A 103 10.89 7.88 9.22
C GLY A 103 12.05 6.96 9.56
N GLU A 104 11.86 6.09 10.54
CA GLU A 104 12.83 5.04 10.84
C GLU A 104 12.74 3.92 9.80
N GLY A 105 13.81 3.72 9.01
CA GLY A 105 13.90 2.67 7.98
C GLY A 105 13.11 2.93 6.71
N GLY A 106 12.73 4.18 6.43
CA GLY A 106 12.02 4.57 5.22
C GLY A 106 11.46 5.97 5.27
N THR A 107 10.74 6.35 4.23
CA THR A 107 10.13 7.69 4.08
C THR A 107 8.61 7.57 3.96
N PHE A 108 7.90 8.48 4.61
CA PHE A 108 6.45 8.66 4.44
C PHE A 108 6.20 9.75 3.41
N PHE A 109 5.44 9.45 2.39
CA PHE A 109 5.07 10.39 1.33
C PHE A 109 3.57 10.69 1.41
N THR A 110 3.20 11.94 1.66
CA THR A 110 1.79 12.36 1.66
C THR A 110 1.47 13.11 0.38
N ALA A 111 0.45 12.66 -0.37
CA ALA A 111 -0.09 13.36 -1.53
C ALA A 111 -0.86 14.60 -1.05
N ALA A 112 -0.12 15.71 -0.83
CA ALA A 112 -0.62 16.91 -0.18
C ALA A 112 -1.44 17.82 -1.11
N ASP A 113 -1.37 17.61 -2.42
CA ASP A 113 -2.08 18.37 -3.44
C ASP A 113 -3.42 17.72 -3.86
N ARG A 114 -3.83 16.63 -3.22
CA ARG A 114 -5.13 15.96 -3.45
C ARG A 114 -6.21 16.43 -2.47
N ALA A 115 -7.47 16.37 -2.90
CA ALA A 115 -8.61 16.73 -2.05
C ALA A 115 -8.79 15.76 -0.86
N VAL A 116 -8.47 14.48 -1.08
CA VAL A 116 -8.32 13.46 -0.05
C VAL A 116 -6.87 13.04 -0.02
N HIS A 117 -6.24 13.13 1.14
CA HIS A 117 -4.82 12.84 1.26
C HIS A 117 -4.58 11.33 1.36
N VAL A 118 -3.49 10.91 0.74
CA VAL A 118 -2.97 9.54 0.80
C VAL A 118 -1.55 9.61 1.34
N GLU A 119 -1.22 8.73 2.26
CA GLU A 119 0.14 8.51 2.73
C GLU A 119 0.66 7.17 2.22
N VAL A 120 1.88 7.16 1.71
CA VAL A 120 2.61 5.94 1.32
C VAL A 120 3.88 5.86 2.15
N ALA A 121 3.96 4.83 3.00
CA ALA A 121 5.19 4.48 3.71
C ALA A 121 6.05 3.59 2.82
N VAL A 122 7.22 4.07 2.44
CA VAL A 122 8.15 3.39 1.54
C VAL A 122 9.42 3.02 2.30
N PRO A 123 9.67 1.72 2.56
CA PRO A 123 10.93 1.28 3.16
C PRO A 123 12.15 1.61 2.28
N ASP A 124 13.32 1.83 2.91
CA ASP A 124 14.58 2.14 2.23
C ASP A 124 14.99 1.07 1.19
N ASP A 125 14.50 -0.16 1.36
CA ASP A 125 14.72 -1.28 0.43
C ASP A 125 14.17 -1.03 -0.98
N TYR A 126 13.23 -0.07 -1.13
CA TYR A 126 12.60 0.28 -2.40
C TYR A 126 13.17 1.54 -3.05
N ALA A 127 14.34 1.97 -2.65
CA ALA A 127 14.98 3.12 -3.30
C ALA A 127 15.37 2.80 -4.78
N PRO A 128 15.07 3.70 -5.74
CA PRO A 128 14.50 5.03 -5.55
C PRO A 128 12.99 5.00 -5.31
N GLU A 129 12.53 5.64 -4.24
CA GLU A 129 11.15 5.62 -3.78
C GLU A 129 10.16 6.19 -4.81
N ALA A 130 10.67 7.03 -5.73
CA ALA A 130 9.87 7.60 -6.82
C ALA A 130 9.23 6.52 -7.72
N ASP A 131 9.85 5.35 -7.86
CA ASP A 131 9.31 4.25 -8.67
C ASP A 131 8.03 3.69 -8.02
N VAL A 132 8.01 3.57 -6.69
CA VAL A 132 6.81 3.17 -5.92
C VAL A 132 5.68 4.19 -6.11
N LEU A 133 6.01 5.49 -6.01
CA LEU A 133 5.03 6.57 -6.16
C LEU A 133 4.48 6.64 -7.59
N ALA A 134 5.31 6.41 -8.60
CA ALA A 134 4.93 6.40 -10.00
C ALA A 134 3.95 5.25 -10.32
N ASP A 135 4.17 4.05 -9.77
CA ASP A 135 3.27 2.92 -9.96
C ASP A 135 1.88 3.13 -9.34
N LEU A 136 1.80 3.93 -8.27
CA LEU A 136 0.55 4.27 -7.59
C LEU A 136 -0.17 5.48 -8.23
N ALA A 137 0.55 6.34 -8.95
CA ALA A 137 0.03 7.60 -9.47
C ALA A 137 -1.23 7.45 -10.34
N PRO A 138 -1.34 6.49 -11.28
CA PRO A 138 -2.54 6.36 -12.11
C PRO A 138 -3.82 6.14 -11.28
N ALA A 139 -3.78 5.26 -10.29
CA ALA A 139 -4.93 4.98 -9.42
C ALA A 139 -5.31 6.19 -8.56
N ILE A 140 -4.32 6.91 -8.04
CA ILE A 140 -4.52 8.11 -7.23
C ILE A 140 -5.12 9.23 -8.08
N LEU A 141 -4.61 9.47 -9.29
CA LEU A 141 -5.12 10.51 -10.19
C LEU A 141 -6.55 10.24 -10.63
N ASP A 142 -6.91 8.96 -10.86
CA ASP A 142 -8.25 8.57 -11.27
C ASP A 142 -9.28 8.71 -10.13
N ALA A 143 -8.92 8.32 -8.92
CA ALA A 143 -9.84 8.30 -7.78
C ALA A 143 -9.89 9.61 -6.98
N LEU A 144 -8.78 10.37 -6.92
CA LEU A 144 -8.63 11.51 -6.03
C LEU A 144 -8.36 12.80 -6.81
N PRO A 145 -9.35 13.70 -6.93
CA PRO A 145 -9.16 14.97 -7.63
C PRO A 145 -8.13 15.86 -6.92
N ALA A 146 -7.53 16.77 -7.69
CA ALA A 146 -6.66 17.78 -7.13
C ALA A 146 -7.42 18.66 -6.11
N ARG A 147 -6.72 19.07 -5.07
CA ARG A 147 -7.27 20.05 -4.12
C ARG A 147 -7.44 21.39 -4.81
N ASN A 148 -8.65 21.95 -4.74
CA ASN A 148 -8.88 23.32 -5.22
C ASN A 148 -8.09 24.28 -4.35
N ALA A 149 -7.35 25.19 -4.99
CA ALA A 149 -6.62 26.27 -4.33
C ALA A 149 -7.57 27.29 -3.72
#